data_1fbaf99a622bbc8bba47e19d83cd643e
#
_entry.id   1fbaf99a622bbc8bba47e19d83cd643e
#
_cell.length_a   1.000
_cell.length_b   1.000
_cell.length_c   1.000
_cell.angle_alpha   90.00
_cell.angle_beta   90.00
_cell.angle_gamma   90.00
#
_symmetry.space_group_name_H-M   'P 1'
#
loop_
_entity.id
_entity.type
_entity.pdbx_description
1 polymer ?
#
loop_
_entity_poly.entity_id
_entity_poly.type
_entity_poly.pdbx_seq_one_letter_code
_entity_poly.pdbx_strand_id
1 'polypeptide(L)'
;MSLTVRARLTLLYFVVLAASFVAFFWICDFGFRRGIETTVNDASRSNLEIVERVLSLSSIKGTSKIQKELTELSKLWANGAIFQVAEGDGTWIFRSPRFLLPQSPLPTPTTTGISFLTTNLDSEQYRIAQKIVAVDGHVFRISAAVPTEPFDQALDRFRLTEKRFLPLLVVLASLLGYWLSGRAMAPVNRIIESAEQIGVQNLSKRLEVPKTADELQRLTVTLNAMLDRIESSVQRIRQFTANASHDLRTPLSLIRTHAEIALRRTRSEMEYRESLARILSVSEETTGLVESLLTLARADAGASHLHFAEMDLTGALQKTASQFAILAGSKGLAFSSQIGDTPLLVKGDSAALDSLLHAVLENALKYTPSGGFVRLRAAQNMGNAVTEIEDTGIGIAAGDLPRIFDRFFRADQARSREVPGAGLGLSIARWIAETHNGRIEVESQLGAGSVFRIVLPLSTTTTTARTNAVAQPLDSEATLS
;
A
#
# COMPACT_ATOMS: atom_id res chain seq x y z
N MET A 1 -11.83 25.15 6.16
CA MET A 1 -10.36 24.98 6.17
C MET A 1 -10.03 23.59 6.72
N SER A 2 -9.46 22.72 5.92
CA SER A 2 -9.04 21.39 6.41
C SER A 2 -7.74 21.55 7.20
N LEU A 3 -7.77 21.14 8.46
CA LEU A 3 -6.57 21.08 9.31
C LEU A 3 -5.51 20.19 8.65
N THR A 4 -4.26 20.62 8.67
CA THR A 4 -3.12 19.79 8.22
C THR A 4 -3.03 18.51 9.05
N VAL A 5 -2.47 17.45 8.51
CA VAL A 5 -2.26 16.18 9.22
C VAL A 5 -1.50 16.40 10.53
N ARG A 6 -0.49 17.27 10.51
CA ARG A 6 0.26 17.69 11.71
C ARG A 6 -0.65 18.29 12.78
N ALA A 7 -1.54 19.20 12.40
CA ALA A 7 -2.47 19.85 13.34
C ALA A 7 -3.47 18.86 13.93
N ARG A 8 -3.97 17.90 13.14
CA ARG A 8 -4.87 16.84 13.61
C ARG A 8 -4.18 15.91 14.60
N LEU A 9 -2.97 15.47 14.31
CA LEU A 9 -2.18 14.61 15.21
C LEU A 9 -1.86 15.34 16.52
N THR A 10 -1.42 16.61 16.45
CA THR A 10 -1.14 17.40 17.65
C THR A 10 -2.40 17.58 18.51
N LEU A 11 -3.55 17.86 17.89
CA LEU A 11 -4.82 17.99 18.60
C LEU A 11 -5.25 16.67 19.24
N LEU A 12 -5.10 15.55 18.54
CA LEU A 12 -5.41 14.22 19.09
C LEU A 12 -4.54 13.90 20.31
N TYR A 13 -3.22 14.10 20.21
CA TYR A 13 -2.31 13.90 21.35
C TYR A 13 -2.64 14.82 22.51
N PHE A 14 -2.96 16.09 22.24
CA PHE A 14 -3.40 17.02 23.28
C PHE A 14 -4.62 16.51 24.02
N VAL A 15 -5.68 16.11 23.30
CA VAL A 15 -6.92 15.61 23.91
C VAL A 15 -6.68 14.35 24.72
N VAL A 16 -5.95 13.38 24.18
CA VAL A 16 -5.65 12.12 24.88
C VAL A 16 -4.82 12.36 26.14
N LEU A 17 -3.76 13.18 26.05
CA LEU A 17 -2.93 13.51 27.21
C LEU A 17 -3.69 14.31 28.26
N ALA A 18 -4.46 15.32 27.84
CA ALA A 18 -5.27 16.10 28.77
C ALA A 18 -6.30 15.22 29.51
N ALA A 19 -6.99 14.34 28.79
CA ALA A 19 -7.92 13.37 29.40
C ALA A 19 -7.20 12.41 30.37
N SER A 20 -6.02 11.93 30.01
CA SER A 20 -5.20 11.04 30.84
C SER A 20 -4.75 11.73 32.12
N PHE A 21 -4.29 12.99 32.02
CA PHE A 21 -3.91 13.75 33.22
C PHE A 21 -5.10 14.04 34.12
N VAL A 22 -6.24 14.44 33.56
CA VAL A 22 -7.46 14.67 34.34
C VAL A 22 -7.88 13.38 35.06
N ALA A 23 -7.87 12.25 34.38
CA ALA A 23 -8.20 10.95 34.99
C ALA A 23 -7.19 10.58 36.09
N PHE A 24 -5.89 10.78 35.84
CA PHE A 24 -4.84 10.51 36.82
C PHE A 24 -5.02 11.34 38.09
N PHE A 25 -5.21 12.66 37.96
CA PHE A 25 -5.43 13.52 39.11
C PHE A 25 -6.73 13.21 39.85
N TRP A 26 -7.80 12.84 39.13
CA TRP A 26 -9.05 12.39 39.76
C TRP A 26 -8.83 11.12 40.60
N ILE A 27 -8.07 10.15 40.11
CA ILE A 27 -7.70 8.94 40.83
C ILE A 27 -6.87 9.27 42.07
N CYS A 28 -5.92 10.20 41.94
CA CYS A 28 -5.08 10.66 43.04
C CYS A 28 -5.91 11.39 44.14
N ASP A 29 -6.81 12.32 43.78
CA ASP A 29 -7.71 13.02 44.72
C ASP A 29 -8.62 12.00 45.45
N PHE A 30 -9.18 11.04 44.69
CA PHE A 30 -10.01 9.99 45.28
C PHE A 30 -9.21 9.09 46.23
N GLY A 31 -8.02 8.65 45.84
CA GLY A 31 -7.15 7.82 46.68
C GLY A 31 -6.69 8.56 47.95
N PHE A 32 -6.32 9.83 47.82
CA PHE A 32 -5.89 10.65 48.92
C PHE A 32 -6.99 10.91 49.91
N ARG A 33 -8.22 11.24 49.46
CA ARG A 33 -9.40 11.38 50.32
C ARG A 33 -9.69 10.10 51.10
N ARG A 34 -9.70 8.95 50.40
CA ARG A 34 -9.95 7.66 51.03
C ARG A 34 -8.87 7.31 52.07
N GLY A 35 -7.60 7.64 51.78
CA GLY A 35 -6.48 7.50 52.69
C GLY A 35 -6.63 8.36 53.94
N ILE A 36 -7.07 9.62 53.79
CA ILE A 36 -7.39 10.51 54.92
C ILE A 36 -8.52 9.95 55.76
N GLU A 37 -9.62 9.54 55.15
CA GLU A 37 -10.77 8.96 55.90
C GLU A 37 -10.35 7.75 56.73
N THR A 38 -9.53 6.84 56.16
CA THR A 38 -9.05 5.67 56.93
C THR A 38 -8.13 6.11 58.07
N THR A 39 -7.20 7.04 57.83
CA THR A 39 -6.30 7.54 58.88
C THR A 39 -7.03 8.21 60.03
N VAL A 40 -8.07 9.03 59.74
CA VAL A 40 -8.88 9.71 60.77
C VAL A 40 -9.72 8.69 61.52
N ASN A 41 -10.31 7.70 60.84
CA ASN A 41 -11.03 6.63 61.50
C ASN A 41 -10.15 5.78 62.40
N ASP A 42 -8.94 5.43 61.94
CA ASP A 42 -7.95 4.65 62.73
C ASP A 42 -7.46 5.45 63.95
N ALA A 43 -7.23 6.75 63.81
CA ALA A 43 -6.85 7.62 64.93
C ALA A 43 -7.96 7.70 65.96
N SER A 44 -9.23 7.90 65.50
CA SER A 44 -10.42 7.94 66.39
C SER A 44 -10.62 6.60 67.09
N ARG A 45 -10.40 5.49 66.39
CA ARG A 45 -10.48 4.13 66.94
C ARG A 45 -9.40 3.87 67.98
N SER A 46 -8.15 4.23 67.66
CA SER A 46 -7.01 4.09 68.60
C SER A 46 -7.24 4.85 69.90
N ASN A 47 -7.74 6.10 69.81
CA ASN A 47 -8.10 6.88 70.97
C ASN A 47 -9.21 6.22 71.79
N LEU A 48 -10.22 5.65 71.15
CA LEU A 48 -11.30 4.94 71.85
C LEU A 48 -10.77 3.67 72.52
N GLU A 49 -9.89 2.89 71.89
CA GLU A 49 -9.27 1.70 72.48
C GLU A 49 -8.39 2.04 73.72
N ILE A 50 -7.68 3.21 73.71
CA ILE A 50 -6.94 3.70 74.86
C ILE A 50 -7.91 3.98 76.05
N VAL A 51 -8.98 4.68 75.79
CA VAL A 51 -10.00 4.96 76.84
C VAL A 51 -10.62 3.66 77.36
N GLU A 52 -10.95 2.71 76.50
CA GLU A 52 -11.46 1.38 76.85
C GLU A 52 -10.47 0.63 77.80
N ARG A 53 -9.17 0.66 77.46
CA ARG A 53 -8.13 0.02 78.24
C ARG A 53 -7.97 0.67 79.64
N VAL A 54 -8.07 2.00 79.73
CA VAL A 54 -8.03 2.69 81.04
C VAL A 54 -9.23 2.30 81.87
N LEU A 55 -10.43 2.21 81.29
CA LEU A 55 -11.61 1.76 82.00
C LEU A 55 -11.46 0.33 82.52
N SER A 56 -10.99 -0.61 81.69
CA SER A 56 -10.82 -2.01 82.09
C SER A 56 -9.78 -2.21 83.22
N LEU A 57 -8.78 -1.34 83.29
CA LEU A 57 -7.77 -1.38 84.36
C LEU A 57 -8.23 -0.71 85.68
N SER A 58 -9.20 0.18 85.57
CA SER A 58 -9.62 1.06 86.66
C SER A 58 -10.95 0.67 87.31
N SER A 59 -11.75 -0.18 86.64
CA SER A 59 -13.10 -0.58 87.07
C SER A 59 -13.13 -1.21 88.47
N ILE A 60 -12.09 -1.96 88.82
CA ILE A 60 -11.95 -2.63 90.13
C ILE A 60 -11.80 -1.62 91.32
N LYS A 61 -11.56 -0.34 91.04
CA LYS A 61 -11.09 0.66 92.01
C LYS A 61 -12.09 1.76 92.40
N GLY A 62 -13.33 1.70 91.86
CA GLY A 62 -14.43 2.64 92.21
C GLY A 62 -14.43 3.89 91.28
N THR A 63 -15.64 4.49 91.10
CA THR A 63 -15.92 5.58 90.14
C THR A 63 -15.03 6.82 90.30
N SER A 64 -14.69 7.21 91.55
CA SER A 64 -13.83 8.37 91.84
C SER A 64 -12.41 8.21 91.26
N LYS A 65 -11.90 6.98 91.25
CA LYS A 65 -10.53 6.71 90.69
C LYS A 65 -10.51 6.64 89.21
N ILE A 66 -11.59 6.08 88.63
CA ILE A 66 -11.81 6.11 87.17
C ILE A 66 -11.78 7.56 86.67
N GLN A 67 -12.53 8.46 87.31
CA GLN A 67 -12.61 9.88 86.97
C GLN A 67 -11.25 10.57 87.04
N LYS A 68 -10.45 10.22 88.07
CA LYS A 68 -9.10 10.78 88.22
C LYS A 68 -8.15 10.30 87.09
N GLU A 69 -8.16 9.02 86.77
CA GLU A 69 -7.29 8.46 85.69
C GLU A 69 -7.69 8.98 84.31
N LEU A 70 -9.01 9.11 84.04
CA LEU A 70 -9.50 9.72 82.79
C LEU A 70 -9.15 11.21 82.69
N THR A 71 -9.11 11.93 83.82
CA THR A 71 -8.65 13.33 83.87
C THR A 71 -7.15 13.44 83.55
N GLU A 72 -6.31 12.57 84.07
CA GLU A 72 -4.87 12.55 83.76
C GLU A 72 -4.64 12.15 82.29
N LEU A 73 -5.40 11.17 81.74
CA LEU A 73 -5.34 10.80 80.33
C LEU A 73 -5.67 12.00 79.41
N SER A 74 -6.73 12.79 79.81
CA SER A 74 -7.10 13.97 79.03
C SER A 74 -6.05 15.05 78.96
N LYS A 75 -5.21 15.16 79.99
CA LYS A 75 -4.09 16.11 80.01
C LYS A 75 -2.91 15.67 79.13
N LEU A 76 -2.72 14.37 78.95
CA LEU A 76 -1.66 13.78 78.11
C LEU A 76 -1.96 13.88 76.62
N TRP A 77 -3.21 14.08 76.23
CA TRP A 77 -3.61 14.17 74.81
C TRP A 77 -3.33 15.57 74.21
N ALA A 78 -2.07 15.78 73.84
CA ALA A 78 -1.59 17.05 73.32
C ALA A 78 -2.19 17.44 71.94
N ASN A 79 -2.81 16.49 71.22
CA ASN A 79 -3.24 16.69 69.83
C ASN A 79 -4.72 17.14 69.71
N GLY A 80 -5.32 17.69 70.77
CA GLY A 80 -6.69 18.15 70.74
C GLY A 80 -7.76 17.05 70.68
N ALA A 81 -7.39 15.79 70.81
CA ALA A 81 -8.30 14.68 70.92
C ALA A 81 -9.13 14.82 72.21
N ILE A 82 -10.40 14.60 72.10
CA ILE A 82 -11.37 14.72 73.16
C ILE A 82 -12.15 13.44 73.32
N PHE A 83 -12.58 13.11 74.55
CA PHE A 83 -13.37 11.93 74.79
C PHE A 83 -14.40 12.16 75.91
N GLN A 84 -15.37 11.32 75.94
CA GLN A 84 -16.40 11.25 76.99
C GLN A 84 -16.74 9.81 77.33
N VAL A 85 -17.09 9.59 78.61
CA VAL A 85 -17.45 8.30 79.14
C VAL A 85 -18.74 8.50 79.97
N ALA A 86 -19.75 7.73 79.63
CA ALA A 86 -21.04 7.68 80.43
C ALA A 86 -21.30 6.25 80.87
N GLU A 87 -21.98 6.07 81.96
CA GLU A 87 -22.55 4.80 82.44
C GLU A 87 -23.79 4.40 81.60
N GLY A 88 -24.17 3.15 81.64
CA GLY A 88 -25.29 2.62 80.83
C GLY A 88 -26.64 3.35 81.07
N ASP A 89 -26.82 3.92 82.22
CA ASP A 89 -28.00 4.75 82.57
C ASP A 89 -27.93 6.18 82.01
N GLY A 90 -26.80 6.58 81.44
CA GLY A 90 -26.60 7.91 80.84
C GLY A 90 -25.91 8.90 81.77
N THR A 91 -25.53 8.51 83.00
CA THR A 91 -24.76 9.36 83.92
C THR A 91 -23.35 9.53 83.43
N TRP A 92 -22.82 10.80 83.38
CA TRP A 92 -21.49 11.09 82.92
C TRP A 92 -20.43 10.83 83.98
N ILE A 93 -19.50 9.95 83.64
CA ILE A 93 -18.33 9.71 84.53
C ILE A 93 -17.26 10.73 84.21
N PHE A 94 -17.01 10.97 82.92
CA PHE A 94 -16.00 11.96 82.45
C PHE A 94 -16.47 12.58 81.13
N ARG A 95 -16.24 13.89 81.03
CA ARG A 95 -16.35 14.66 79.75
C ARG A 95 -15.21 15.61 79.60
N SER A 96 -14.56 15.59 78.45
CA SER A 96 -13.61 16.64 78.10
C SER A 96 -14.31 17.99 78.02
N PRO A 97 -13.68 19.10 78.44
CA PRO A 97 -14.30 20.44 78.52
C PRO A 97 -14.97 20.87 77.19
N ARG A 98 -14.42 20.52 76.06
CA ARG A 98 -14.97 20.81 74.72
C ARG A 98 -16.25 20.00 74.41
N PHE A 99 -16.50 18.88 75.07
CA PHE A 99 -17.77 18.13 74.95
C PHE A 99 -18.88 18.73 75.79
N LEU A 100 -18.61 19.72 76.62
CA LEU A 100 -19.65 20.35 77.48
C LEU A 100 -20.53 21.36 76.69
N LEU A 101 -20.13 21.72 75.48
CA LEU A 101 -20.72 22.82 74.72
C LEU A 101 -21.66 22.44 73.55
N PRO A 102 -21.86 21.17 73.14
CA PRO A 102 -22.77 20.90 72.02
C PRO A 102 -24.22 21.22 72.40
N GLN A 103 -24.88 22.02 71.54
CA GLN A 103 -26.28 22.36 71.62
C GLN A 103 -27.22 21.17 71.31
N SER A 104 -26.66 20.07 70.82
CA SER A 104 -27.41 18.85 70.53
C SER A 104 -26.73 17.62 71.10
N PRO A 105 -27.50 16.70 71.76
CA PRO A 105 -26.94 15.46 72.28
C PRO A 105 -26.42 14.63 71.12
N LEU A 106 -25.16 14.08 71.24
CA LEU A 106 -24.63 13.13 70.26
C LEU A 106 -25.55 11.92 70.16
N PRO A 107 -25.82 11.37 68.99
CA PRO A 107 -26.55 10.14 68.82
C PRO A 107 -26.00 9.05 69.72
N THR A 108 -26.82 8.37 70.43
CA THR A 108 -26.39 7.26 71.29
C THR A 108 -26.01 6.07 70.39
N PRO A 109 -24.88 5.41 70.67
CA PRO A 109 -24.51 4.21 69.95
C PRO A 109 -25.58 3.13 70.16
N THR A 110 -26.05 2.58 69.05
CA THR A 110 -27.13 1.54 69.07
C THR A 110 -26.58 0.12 69.01
N THR A 111 -25.29 -0.02 68.74
CA THR A 111 -24.63 -1.31 68.53
C THR A 111 -23.41 -1.48 69.41
N THR A 112 -23.03 -2.70 69.73
CA THR A 112 -21.79 -3.07 70.45
C THR A 112 -20.52 -2.90 69.59
N GLY A 113 -20.69 -2.63 68.26
CA GLY A 113 -19.59 -2.32 67.35
C GLY A 113 -19.17 -0.86 67.42
N ILE A 114 -17.98 -0.56 66.84
CA ILE A 114 -17.50 0.82 66.69
C ILE A 114 -18.34 1.51 65.59
N SER A 115 -18.98 2.61 65.94
CA SER A 115 -19.65 3.50 65.00
C SER A 115 -18.92 4.81 64.85
N PHE A 116 -18.85 5.34 63.61
CA PHE A 116 -18.19 6.60 63.31
C PHE A 116 -19.21 7.67 62.93
N LEU A 117 -19.07 8.85 63.55
CA LEU A 117 -19.89 10.02 63.29
C LEU A 117 -19.03 11.23 63.05
N THR A 118 -19.38 12.09 62.11
CA THR A 118 -18.76 13.40 61.92
C THR A 118 -19.70 14.47 62.41
N THR A 119 -19.22 15.36 63.30
CA THR A 119 -20.04 16.46 63.85
C THR A 119 -19.17 17.71 64.06
N ASN A 120 -19.84 18.85 64.12
CA ASN A 120 -19.16 20.12 64.41
C ASN A 120 -19.33 20.39 65.92
N LEU A 121 -18.20 20.66 66.56
CA LEU A 121 -18.10 21.06 67.96
C LEU A 121 -17.36 22.38 68.00
N ASP A 122 -17.98 23.44 68.48
CA ASP A 122 -17.38 24.77 68.64
C ASP A 122 -16.67 25.30 67.36
N SER A 123 -17.39 25.18 66.23
CA SER A 123 -16.90 25.57 64.89
C SER A 123 -15.78 24.71 64.29
N GLU A 124 -15.29 23.72 64.98
CA GLU A 124 -14.34 22.74 64.46
C GLU A 124 -15.07 21.42 64.15
N GLN A 125 -14.65 20.77 63.07
CA GLN A 125 -15.21 19.47 62.68
C GLN A 125 -14.41 18.34 63.32
N TYR A 126 -15.14 17.40 63.92
CA TYR A 126 -14.58 16.23 64.61
C TYR A 126 -15.12 14.93 64.04
N ARG A 127 -14.28 13.94 63.90
CA ARG A 127 -14.61 12.56 63.66
C ARG A 127 -14.68 11.82 64.97
N ILE A 128 -15.82 11.28 65.34
CA ILE A 128 -16.11 10.62 66.60
C ILE A 128 -16.24 9.13 66.39
N ALA A 129 -15.46 8.33 67.10
CA ALA A 129 -15.66 6.89 67.22
C ALA A 129 -16.45 6.64 68.53
N GLN A 130 -17.51 5.83 68.45
CA GLN A 130 -18.37 5.50 69.58
C GLN A 130 -18.46 3.99 69.71
N LYS A 131 -18.50 3.49 70.99
CA LYS A 131 -18.64 2.08 71.33
C LYS A 131 -19.34 1.91 72.69
N ILE A 132 -20.14 0.85 72.82
CA ILE A 132 -20.64 0.38 74.12
C ILE A 132 -19.70 -0.74 74.59
N VAL A 133 -19.22 -0.62 75.79
CA VAL A 133 -18.26 -1.56 76.41
C VAL A 133 -18.84 -2.03 77.78
N ALA A 134 -18.88 -3.32 78.01
CA ALA A 134 -19.19 -3.91 79.30
C ALA A 134 -17.91 -4.30 80.03
N VAL A 135 -17.71 -3.76 81.23
CA VAL A 135 -16.53 -4.04 82.05
C VAL A 135 -17.07 -4.34 83.48
N ASP A 136 -16.69 -5.48 84.00
CA ASP A 136 -17.03 -5.94 85.35
C ASP A 136 -18.57 -5.82 85.72
N GLY A 137 -19.45 -6.09 84.73
CA GLY A 137 -20.91 -6.04 84.87
C GLY A 137 -21.50 -4.65 84.72
N HIS A 138 -20.70 -3.61 84.56
CA HIS A 138 -21.16 -2.25 84.26
C HIS A 138 -21.04 -1.98 82.73
N VAL A 139 -22.06 -1.30 82.22
CA VAL A 139 -22.04 -0.90 80.77
C VAL A 139 -21.57 0.56 80.67
N PHE A 140 -20.54 0.80 79.85
CA PHE A 140 -20.04 2.13 79.59
C PHE A 140 -20.27 2.50 78.16
N ARG A 141 -20.64 3.76 77.85
CA ARG A 141 -20.67 4.38 76.55
C ARG A 141 -19.44 5.27 76.40
N ILE A 142 -18.57 4.92 75.47
CA ILE A 142 -17.35 5.66 75.21
C ILE A 142 -17.49 6.35 73.88
N SER A 143 -17.07 7.61 73.79
CA SER A 143 -16.92 8.36 72.58
C SER A 143 -15.55 9.04 72.56
N ALA A 144 -14.76 8.85 71.55
CA ALA A 144 -13.50 9.53 71.32
C ALA A 144 -13.55 10.29 69.98
N ALA A 145 -13.12 11.52 69.99
CA ALA A 145 -13.17 12.42 68.85
C ALA A 145 -11.80 12.97 68.49
N VAL A 146 -11.54 13.08 67.19
CA VAL A 146 -10.29 13.64 66.62
C VAL A 146 -10.69 14.81 65.71
N PRO A 147 -10.03 15.97 65.79
CA PRO A 147 -10.29 17.10 64.89
C PRO A 147 -9.91 16.74 63.47
N THR A 148 -10.78 17.08 62.48
CA THR A 148 -10.52 16.83 61.06
C THR A 148 -9.75 17.95 60.38
N GLU A 149 -9.71 19.15 60.99
CA GLU A 149 -9.07 20.34 60.39
C GLU A 149 -7.65 20.12 59.83
N PRO A 150 -6.72 19.44 60.54
CA PRO A 150 -5.37 19.21 60.00
C PRO A 150 -5.37 18.37 58.72
N PHE A 151 -6.34 17.46 58.60
CA PHE A 151 -6.53 16.58 57.44
C PHE A 151 -7.17 17.33 56.27
N ASP A 152 -8.15 18.19 56.56
CA ASP A 152 -8.78 19.06 55.56
C ASP A 152 -7.78 20.05 54.97
N GLN A 153 -6.95 20.64 55.85
CA GLN A 153 -5.85 21.49 55.36
C GLN A 153 -4.83 20.76 54.47
N ALA A 154 -4.54 19.49 54.78
CA ALA A 154 -3.67 18.65 53.94
C ALA A 154 -4.31 18.38 52.57
N LEU A 155 -5.61 18.09 52.54
CA LEU A 155 -6.38 17.89 51.30
C LEU A 155 -6.41 19.17 50.44
N ASP A 156 -6.63 20.33 51.08
CA ASP A 156 -6.66 21.60 50.36
C ASP A 156 -5.29 21.99 49.80
N ARG A 157 -4.21 21.74 50.52
CA ARG A 157 -2.85 21.91 49.99
C ARG A 157 -2.56 21.00 48.83
N PHE A 158 -3.01 19.73 48.89
CA PHE A 158 -2.85 18.78 47.81
C PHE A 158 -3.61 19.26 46.54
N ARG A 159 -4.87 19.68 46.67
CA ARG A 159 -5.69 20.21 45.56
C ARG A 159 -5.12 21.50 45.00
N LEU A 160 -4.58 22.38 45.81
CA LEU A 160 -3.93 23.59 45.33
C LEU A 160 -2.70 23.26 44.49
N THR A 161 -1.97 22.24 44.90
CA THR A 161 -0.82 21.71 44.13
C THR A 161 -1.28 21.15 42.79
N GLU A 162 -2.30 20.31 42.77
CA GLU A 162 -2.89 19.78 41.55
C GLU A 162 -3.32 20.90 40.59
N LYS A 163 -4.08 21.89 41.07
CA LYS A 163 -4.55 23.02 40.27
C LYS A 163 -3.42 23.85 39.63
N ARG A 164 -2.23 23.88 40.26
CA ARG A 164 -1.07 24.59 39.72
C ARG A 164 -0.28 23.76 38.72
N PHE A 165 -0.08 22.46 39.00
CA PHE A 165 0.77 21.60 38.17
C PHE A 165 0.05 21.03 36.95
N LEU A 166 -1.27 20.75 37.03
CA LEU A 166 -2.04 20.19 35.90
C LEU A 166 -1.94 21.05 34.63
N PRO A 167 -2.23 22.36 34.65
CA PRO A 167 -2.14 23.17 33.44
C PRO A 167 -0.71 23.28 32.92
N LEU A 168 0.28 23.35 33.81
CA LEU A 168 1.69 23.37 33.43
C LEU A 168 2.10 22.08 32.67
N LEU A 169 1.71 20.92 33.18
CA LEU A 169 1.97 19.63 32.55
C LEU A 169 1.30 19.51 31.19
N VAL A 170 0.04 19.96 31.07
CA VAL A 170 -0.71 19.95 29.79
C VAL A 170 -0.01 20.84 28.77
N VAL A 171 0.44 22.04 29.15
CA VAL A 171 1.16 22.94 28.24
C VAL A 171 2.50 22.32 27.81
N LEU A 172 3.27 21.78 28.75
CA LEU A 172 4.56 21.17 28.45
C LEU A 172 4.41 19.96 27.51
N ALA A 173 3.44 19.09 27.80
CA ALA A 173 3.12 17.93 26.96
C ALA A 173 2.65 18.33 25.56
N SER A 174 1.89 19.42 25.45
CA SER A 174 1.45 19.97 24.17
C SER A 174 2.60 20.49 23.32
N LEU A 175 3.53 21.23 23.93
CA LEU A 175 4.74 21.73 23.26
C LEU A 175 5.63 20.57 22.80
N LEU A 176 5.81 19.57 23.64
CA LEU A 176 6.59 18.37 23.29
C LEU A 176 5.94 17.59 22.15
N GLY A 177 4.61 17.40 22.21
CA GLY A 177 3.85 16.73 21.15
C GLY A 177 3.91 17.47 19.81
N TYR A 178 3.83 18.81 19.84
CA TYR A 178 4.00 19.65 18.65
C TYR A 178 5.39 19.51 18.03
N TRP A 179 6.44 19.55 18.86
CA TRP A 179 7.82 19.39 18.42
C TRP A 179 8.07 17.99 17.83
N LEU A 180 7.61 16.95 18.52
CA LEU A 180 7.77 15.56 18.07
C LEU A 180 7.01 15.29 16.77
N SER A 181 5.77 15.78 16.64
CA SER A 181 4.97 15.68 15.42
C SER A 181 5.66 16.36 14.24
N GLY A 182 6.28 17.54 14.46
CA GLY A 182 7.05 18.23 13.43
C GLY A 182 8.26 17.42 12.95
N ARG A 183 8.98 16.81 13.89
CA ARG A 183 10.15 15.98 13.58
C ARG A 183 9.78 14.68 12.86
N ALA A 184 8.69 14.05 13.25
CA ALA A 184 8.19 12.82 12.61
C ALA A 184 7.69 13.06 11.17
N MET A 185 7.11 14.24 10.89
CA MET A 185 6.61 14.58 9.55
C MET A 185 7.66 15.21 8.62
N ALA A 186 8.81 15.61 9.11
CA ALA A 186 9.86 16.22 8.30
C ALA A 186 10.33 15.35 7.11
N PRO A 187 10.53 14.03 7.25
CA PRO A 187 10.90 13.17 6.12
C PRO A 187 9.81 13.12 5.04
N VAL A 188 8.54 13.05 5.45
CA VAL A 188 7.39 13.03 4.52
C VAL A 188 7.35 14.31 3.68
N ASN A 189 7.51 15.47 4.31
CA ASN A 189 7.53 16.75 3.60
C ASN A 189 8.69 16.83 2.59
N ARG A 190 9.88 16.32 2.93
CA ARG A 190 11.02 16.26 1.98
C ARG A 190 10.72 15.38 0.76
N ILE A 191 10.06 14.24 0.97
CA ILE A 191 9.65 13.36 -0.13
C ILE A 191 8.65 14.09 -1.04
N ILE A 192 7.66 14.79 -0.47
CA ILE A 192 6.66 15.56 -1.21
C ILE A 192 7.35 16.66 -2.02
N GLU A 193 8.16 17.51 -1.40
CA GLU A 193 8.89 18.60 -2.06
C GLU A 193 9.80 18.09 -3.18
N SER A 194 10.48 16.96 -2.96
CA SER A 194 11.32 16.33 -3.98
C SER A 194 10.50 15.77 -5.14
N ALA A 195 9.34 15.16 -4.84
CA ALA A 195 8.44 14.61 -5.86
C ALA A 195 7.79 15.73 -6.70
N GLU A 196 7.40 16.85 -6.10
CA GLU A 196 6.87 18.02 -6.81
C GLU A 196 7.87 18.65 -7.80
N GLN A 197 9.16 18.50 -7.52
CA GLN A 197 10.22 18.98 -8.41
C GLN A 197 10.50 18.05 -9.60
N ILE A 198 9.99 16.80 -9.58
CA ILE A 198 10.19 15.85 -10.66
C ILE A 198 9.15 16.07 -11.74
N GLY A 199 9.60 16.47 -12.91
CA GLY A 199 8.79 16.70 -14.11
C GLY A 199 9.35 15.98 -15.33
N VAL A 200 8.68 16.11 -16.47
CA VAL A 200 9.08 15.46 -17.74
C VAL A 200 10.48 15.86 -18.20
N GLN A 201 10.99 17.02 -17.76
CA GLN A 201 12.31 17.53 -18.15
C GLN A 201 13.45 16.98 -17.30
N ASN A 202 13.16 16.45 -16.10
CA ASN A 202 14.15 15.99 -15.13
C ASN A 202 13.78 14.65 -14.47
N LEU A 203 13.13 13.75 -15.22
CA LEU A 203 12.71 12.42 -14.77
C LEU A 203 13.86 11.53 -14.25
N SER A 204 15.12 11.89 -14.55
CA SER A 204 16.31 11.20 -14.02
C SER A 204 16.59 11.49 -12.54
N LYS A 205 15.94 12.52 -11.96
CA LYS A 205 16.04 12.81 -10.55
C LYS A 205 15.34 11.71 -9.74
N ARG A 206 15.94 11.32 -8.61
CA ARG A 206 15.38 10.33 -7.69
C ARG A 206 15.12 10.94 -6.34
N LEU A 207 14.14 10.39 -5.64
CA LEU A 207 13.85 10.72 -4.25
C LEU A 207 14.95 10.15 -3.38
N GLU A 208 15.41 10.94 -2.41
CA GLU A 208 16.40 10.49 -1.43
C GLU A 208 15.75 9.44 -0.50
N VAL A 209 16.35 8.26 -0.44
CA VAL A 209 15.84 7.15 0.36
C VAL A 209 16.24 7.35 1.82
N PRO A 210 15.30 7.56 2.75
CA PRO A 210 15.62 7.70 4.16
C PRO A 210 16.14 6.37 4.73
N LYS A 211 17.18 6.45 5.60
CA LYS A 211 17.79 5.27 6.25
C LYS A 211 17.05 4.92 7.54
N THR A 212 15.74 4.84 7.50
CA THR A 212 14.88 4.64 8.69
C THR A 212 14.44 3.19 8.87
N ALA A 213 14.65 2.31 7.86
CA ALA A 213 14.21 0.92 7.83
C ALA A 213 12.70 0.72 8.16
N ASP A 214 11.87 1.72 7.80
CA ASP A 214 10.45 1.80 8.05
C ASP A 214 9.63 1.85 6.75
N GLU A 215 8.32 2.10 6.87
CA GLU A 215 7.37 2.23 5.78
C GLU A 215 7.74 3.38 4.83
N LEU A 216 8.39 4.44 5.30
CA LEU A 216 8.81 5.57 4.46
C LEU A 216 9.94 5.18 3.52
N GLN A 217 10.90 4.38 4.00
CA GLN A 217 11.96 3.84 3.14
C GLN A 217 11.37 2.97 2.04
N ARG A 218 10.44 2.05 2.39
CA ARG A 218 9.77 1.18 1.42
C ARG A 218 8.96 1.97 0.40
N LEU A 219 8.23 3.00 0.85
CA LEU A 219 7.48 3.90 -0.03
C LEU A 219 8.40 4.60 -1.03
N THR A 220 9.52 5.17 -0.55
CA THR A 220 10.45 5.90 -1.40
C THR A 220 11.11 4.99 -2.45
N VAL A 221 11.48 3.75 -2.08
CA VAL A 221 12.01 2.76 -3.03
C VAL A 221 10.98 2.41 -4.09
N THR A 222 9.72 2.21 -3.69
CA THR A 222 8.62 1.90 -4.62
C THR A 222 8.35 3.07 -5.59
N LEU A 223 8.35 4.30 -5.09
CA LEU A 223 8.21 5.50 -5.92
C LEU A 223 9.38 5.65 -6.90
N ASN A 224 10.62 5.41 -6.48
CA ASN A 224 11.77 5.44 -7.37
C ASN A 224 11.67 4.38 -8.47
N ALA A 225 11.23 3.15 -8.14
CA ALA A 225 10.99 2.10 -9.14
C ALA A 225 9.88 2.48 -10.14
N MET A 226 8.85 3.20 -9.70
CA MET A 226 7.83 3.75 -10.58
C MET A 226 8.41 4.84 -11.49
N LEU A 227 9.24 5.74 -10.97
CA LEU A 227 9.93 6.76 -11.75
C LEU A 227 10.86 6.15 -12.81
N ASP A 228 11.58 5.05 -12.50
CA ASP A 228 12.41 4.31 -13.46
C ASP A 228 11.58 3.80 -14.65
N ARG A 229 10.39 3.26 -14.38
CA ARG A 229 9.46 2.78 -15.41
C ARG A 229 8.96 3.93 -16.29
N ILE A 230 8.58 5.05 -15.67
CA ILE A 230 8.12 6.24 -16.40
C ILE A 230 9.23 6.82 -17.26
N GLU A 231 10.44 6.99 -16.71
CA GLU A 231 11.59 7.50 -17.44
C GLU A 231 11.90 6.63 -18.67
N SER A 232 11.97 5.30 -18.46
CA SER A 232 12.19 4.34 -19.54
C SER A 232 11.12 4.43 -20.63
N SER A 233 9.85 4.62 -20.24
CA SER A 233 8.75 4.76 -21.19
C SER A 233 8.82 6.06 -21.97
N VAL A 234 9.11 7.18 -21.30
CA VAL A 234 9.29 8.49 -21.95
C VAL A 234 10.48 8.47 -22.90
N GLN A 235 11.57 7.83 -22.50
CA GLN A 235 12.76 7.69 -23.35
C GLN A 235 12.45 6.86 -24.60
N ARG A 236 11.70 5.76 -24.49
CA ARG A 236 11.23 4.96 -25.64
C ARG A 236 10.35 5.79 -26.60
N ILE A 237 9.41 6.58 -26.05
CA ILE A 237 8.56 7.45 -26.87
C ILE A 237 9.38 8.52 -27.59
N ARG A 238 10.33 9.16 -26.92
CA ARG A 238 11.23 10.16 -27.55
C ARG A 238 12.04 9.54 -28.69
N GLN A 239 12.64 8.38 -28.46
CA GLN A 239 13.42 7.65 -29.48
C GLN A 239 12.53 7.26 -30.67
N PHE A 240 11.35 6.72 -30.40
CA PHE A 240 10.38 6.37 -31.45
C PHE A 240 10.01 7.60 -32.30
N THR A 241 9.67 8.71 -31.67
CA THR A 241 9.26 9.94 -32.38
C THR A 241 10.41 10.52 -33.21
N ALA A 242 11.63 10.51 -32.65
CA ALA A 242 12.81 11.00 -33.38
C ALA A 242 13.11 10.13 -34.60
N ASN A 243 13.12 8.81 -34.45
CA ASN A 243 13.38 7.88 -35.54
C ASN A 243 12.28 7.94 -36.62
N ALA A 244 11.00 7.93 -36.22
CA ALA A 244 9.89 8.05 -37.16
C ALA A 244 9.94 9.35 -37.97
N SER A 245 10.29 10.48 -37.31
CA SER A 245 10.42 11.76 -37.99
C SER A 245 11.57 11.77 -39.00
N HIS A 246 12.68 11.11 -38.67
CA HIS A 246 13.85 10.98 -39.58
C HIS A 246 13.46 10.12 -40.79
N ASP A 247 12.86 8.96 -40.56
CA ASP A 247 12.57 7.98 -41.62
C ASP A 247 11.42 8.40 -42.53
N LEU A 248 10.52 9.25 -42.07
CA LEU A 248 9.50 9.88 -42.91
C LEU A 248 10.05 11.05 -43.74
N ARG A 249 11.04 11.80 -43.24
CA ARG A 249 11.62 12.96 -43.96
C ARG A 249 12.34 12.53 -45.24
N THR A 250 13.05 11.41 -45.20
CA THR A 250 13.83 10.92 -46.34
C THR A 250 12.95 10.64 -47.57
N PRO A 251 11.91 9.77 -47.52
CA PRO A 251 11.09 9.51 -48.70
C PRO A 251 10.29 10.75 -49.15
N LEU A 252 9.82 11.59 -48.26
CA LEU A 252 9.14 12.84 -48.63
C LEU A 252 10.09 13.77 -49.42
N SER A 253 11.37 13.84 -49.02
CA SER A 253 12.37 14.61 -49.76
C SER A 253 12.64 14.02 -51.14
N LEU A 254 12.64 12.69 -51.30
CA LEU A 254 12.80 12.01 -52.57
C LEU A 254 11.61 12.26 -53.50
N ILE A 255 10.38 12.12 -53.01
CA ILE A 255 9.15 12.45 -53.74
C ILE A 255 9.24 13.88 -54.28
N ARG A 256 9.55 14.82 -53.39
CA ARG A 256 9.68 16.23 -53.74
C ARG A 256 10.76 16.44 -54.81
N THR A 257 11.95 15.85 -54.62
CA THR A 257 13.06 15.97 -55.58
C THR A 257 12.65 15.44 -56.95
N HIS A 258 12.04 14.25 -57.06
CA HIS A 258 11.60 13.71 -58.35
C HIS A 258 10.51 14.58 -58.98
N ALA A 259 9.60 15.14 -58.21
CA ALA A 259 8.59 16.08 -58.69
C ALA A 259 9.25 17.41 -59.22
N GLU A 260 10.16 17.99 -58.43
CA GLU A 260 10.90 19.20 -58.82
C GLU A 260 11.73 18.98 -60.12
N ILE A 261 12.39 17.81 -60.23
CA ILE A 261 13.16 17.42 -61.42
C ILE A 261 12.23 17.30 -62.65
N ALA A 262 11.04 16.69 -62.47
CA ALA A 262 10.07 16.57 -63.55
C ALA A 262 9.51 17.92 -64.01
N LEU A 263 9.32 18.89 -63.12
CA LEU A 263 8.74 20.21 -63.38
C LEU A 263 9.77 21.24 -63.92
N ARG A 264 11.10 21.00 -63.74
CA ARG A 264 12.15 22.00 -63.99
C ARG A 264 12.31 22.36 -65.45
N ARG A 265 12.02 21.44 -66.38
CA ARG A 265 12.11 21.62 -67.80
C ARG A 265 11.15 20.66 -68.52
N THR A 266 10.79 20.99 -69.78
CA THR A 266 10.03 20.07 -70.65
C THR A 266 10.85 18.80 -70.88
N ARG A 267 10.24 17.65 -70.71
CA ARG A 267 10.82 16.31 -70.82
C ARG A 267 10.08 15.46 -71.81
N SER A 268 10.69 14.35 -72.25
CA SER A 268 10.02 13.35 -73.03
C SER A 268 8.95 12.62 -72.17
N GLU A 269 7.95 12.03 -72.86
CA GLU A 269 6.93 11.22 -72.19
C GLU A 269 7.53 10.11 -71.33
N MET A 270 8.60 9.48 -71.84
CA MET A 270 9.30 8.40 -71.16
C MET A 270 9.94 8.90 -69.83
N GLU A 271 10.58 10.06 -69.82
CA GLU A 271 11.20 10.64 -68.63
C GLU A 271 10.15 11.06 -67.60
N TYR A 272 8.97 11.54 -68.03
CA TYR A 272 7.85 11.81 -67.15
C TYR A 272 7.30 10.53 -66.51
N ARG A 273 7.10 9.46 -67.29
CA ARG A 273 6.65 8.17 -66.82
C ARG A 273 7.64 7.58 -65.80
N GLU A 274 8.91 7.66 -66.04
CA GLU A 274 9.97 7.19 -65.13
C GLU A 274 9.95 7.97 -63.79
N SER A 275 9.82 9.30 -63.86
CA SER A 275 9.69 10.13 -62.67
C SER A 275 8.46 9.83 -61.87
N LEU A 276 7.30 9.67 -62.51
CA LEU A 276 6.06 9.32 -61.85
C LEU A 276 6.09 7.91 -61.25
N ALA A 277 6.68 6.93 -61.93
CA ALA A 277 6.87 5.58 -61.41
C ALA A 277 7.72 5.57 -60.14
N ARG A 278 8.81 6.38 -60.12
CA ARG A 278 9.65 6.55 -58.90
C ARG A 278 8.88 7.22 -57.78
N ILE A 279 8.11 8.27 -58.04
CA ILE A 279 7.26 8.93 -57.06
C ILE A 279 6.22 7.92 -56.47
N LEU A 280 5.59 7.13 -57.32
CA LEU A 280 4.62 6.13 -56.89
C LEU A 280 5.27 5.07 -56.02
N SER A 281 6.42 4.51 -56.43
CA SER A 281 7.18 3.53 -55.63
C SER A 281 7.56 4.07 -54.22
N VAL A 282 8.09 5.31 -54.14
CA VAL A 282 8.45 5.93 -52.86
C VAL A 282 7.20 6.25 -52.01
N SER A 283 6.06 6.59 -52.64
CA SER A 283 4.81 6.81 -51.96
C SER A 283 4.24 5.51 -51.34
N GLU A 284 4.32 4.40 -52.05
CA GLU A 284 3.91 3.07 -51.57
C GLU A 284 4.79 2.62 -50.41
N GLU A 285 6.11 2.78 -50.48
CA GLU A 285 7.03 2.52 -49.36
C GLU A 285 6.70 3.39 -48.13
N THR A 286 6.35 4.66 -48.37
CA THR A 286 6.01 5.58 -47.26
C THR A 286 4.71 5.16 -46.60
N THR A 287 3.74 4.72 -47.38
CA THR A 287 2.44 4.20 -46.84
C THR A 287 2.69 2.97 -45.98
N GLY A 288 3.49 1.99 -46.43
CA GLY A 288 3.87 0.83 -45.64
C GLY A 288 4.61 1.18 -44.36
N LEU A 289 5.44 2.22 -44.38
CA LEU A 289 6.12 2.73 -43.17
C LEU A 289 5.12 3.31 -42.19
N VAL A 290 4.16 4.13 -42.64
CA VAL A 290 3.11 4.72 -41.78
C VAL A 290 2.24 3.63 -41.16
N GLU A 291 1.83 2.62 -41.94
CA GLU A 291 1.05 1.48 -41.42
C GLU A 291 1.83 0.68 -40.37
N SER A 292 3.13 0.49 -40.57
CA SER A 292 4.03 -0.15 -39.62
C SER A 292 4.13 0.64 -38.31
N LEU A 293 4.25 1.97 -38.39
CA LEU A 293 4.28 2.86 -37.22
C LEU A 293 2.95 2.85 -36.46
N LEU A 294 1.82 2.87 -37.17
CA LEU A 294 0.49 2.79 -36.57
C LEU A 294 0.28 1.44 -35.85
N THR A 295 0.74 0.35 -36.46
CA THR A 295 0.68 -0.99 -35.84
C THR A 295 1.46 -1.05 -34.53
N LEU A 296 2.68 -0.51 -34.52
CA LEU A 296 3.49 -0.44 -33.29
C LEU A 296 2.91 0.50 -32.24
N ALA A 297 2.33 1.63 -32.63
CA ALA A 297 1.68 2.55 -31.69
C ALA A 297 0.45 1.90 -31.02
N ARG A 298 -0.34 1.14 -31.80
CA ARG A 298 -1.47 0.36 -31.24
C ARG A 298 -0.99 -0.76 -30.32
N ALA A 299 0.10 -1.43 -30.67
CA ALA A 299 0.76 -2.44 -29.84
C ALA A 299 1.14 -1.88 -28.46
N ASP A 300 1.75 -0.71 -28.41
CA ASP A 300 2.17 -0.05 -27.17
C ASP A 300 1.00 0.43 -26.30
N ALA A 301 -0.10 0.81 -26.92
CA ALA A 301 -1.30 1.21 -26.23
C ALA A 301 -2.09 0.02 -25.61
N GLY A 302 -1.65 -1.22 -25.81
CA GLY A 302 -2.39 -2.42 -25.39
C GLY A 302 -3.72 -2.59 -26.13
N ALA A 303 -4.00 -1.75 -27.12
CA ALA A 303 -5.23 -1.74 -27.90
C ALA A 303 -5.04 -2.59 -29.15
N SER A 304 -4.84 -3.89 -28.97
CA SER A 304 -4.87 -4.82 -30.10
C SER A 304 -6.33 -5.12 -30.45
N HIS A 305 -6.86 -4.43 -31.44
CA HIS A 305 -8.14 -4.80 -32.08
C HIS A 305 -7.92 -5.99 -33.06
N LEU A 306 -7.15 -7.00 -32.62
CA LEU A 306 -6.98 -8.22 -33.40
C LEU A 306 -8.23 -9.08 -33.29
N HIS A 307 -8.70 -9.54 -34.42
CA HIS A 307 -9.88 -10.43 -34.51
C HIS A 307 -9.41 -11.89 -34.48
N PHE A 308 -9.24 -12.42 -33.28
CA PHE A 308 -8.84 -13.82 -33.09
C PHE A 308 -9.95 -14.78 -33.54
N ALA A 309 -9.69 -15.52 -34.59
CA ALA A 309 -10.52 -16.61 -35.06
C ALA A 309 -9.68 -17.89 -35.21
N GLU A 310 -10.33 -19.03 -35.23
CA GLU A 310 -9.70 -20.29 -35.65
C GLU A 310 -9.43 -20.23 -37.14
N MET A 311 -8.16 -20.41 -37.54
CA MET A 311 -7.75 -20.36 -38.94
C MET A 311 -6.78 -21.48 -39.28
N ASP A 312 -6.80 -21.90 -40.52
CA ASP A 312 -5.79 -22.82 -41.05
C ASP A 312 -4.57 -22.07 -41.57
N LEU A 313 -3.48 -22.16 -40.77
CA LEU A 313 -2.20 -21.54 -41.12
C LEU A 313 -1.58 -22.17 -42.38
N THR A 314 -1.88 -23.46 -42.70
CA THR A 314 -1.36 -24.16 -43.85
C THR A 314 -1.77 -23.47 -45.15
N GLY A 315 -3.06 -23.10 -45.28
CA GLY A 315 -3.54 -22.37 -46.45
C GLY A 315 -2.94 -20.99 -46.59
N ALA A 316 -2.73 -20.24 -45.49
CA ALA A 316 -2.08 -18.95 -45.50
C ALA A 316 -0.61 -19.07 -45.96
N LEU A 317 0.12 -20.07 -45.44
CA LEU A 317 1.50 -20.35 -45.82
C LEU A 317 1.64 -20.73 -47.30
N GLN A 318 0.73 -21.57 -47.85
CA GLN A 318 0.77 -21.96 -49.24
C GLN A 318 0.54 -20.77 -50.19
N LYS A 319 -0.43 -19.90 -49.83
CA LYS A 319 -0.71 -18.66 -50.57
C LYS A 319 0.51 -17.74 -50.55
N THR A 320 1.08 -17.50 -49.37
CA THR A 320 2.27 -16.65 -49.21
C THR A 320 3.47 -17.25 -49.97
N ALA A 321 3.70 -18.57 -49.87
CA ALA A 321 4.75 -19.27 -50.59
C ALA A 321 4.68 -19.06 -52.11
N SER A 322 3.45 -19.14 -52.67
CA SER A 322 3.24 -18.94 -54.11
C SER A 322 3.61 -17.50 -54.56
N GLN A 323 3.24 -16.50 -53.78
CA GLN A 323 3.59 -15.09 -54.02
C GLN A 323 5.09 -14.85 -53.96
N PHE A 324 5.73 -15.37 -52.92
CA PHE A 324 7.18 -15.18 -52.75
C PHE A 324 8.04 -15.97 -53.69
N ALA A 325 7.57 -17.10 -54.25
CA ALA A 325 8.22 -17.82 -55.31
C ALA A 325 8.38 -16.96 -56.61
N ILE A 326 7.37 -16.19 -56.98
CA ILE A 326 7.41 -15.27 -58.11
C ILE A 326 8.40 -14.14 -57.85
N LEU A 327 8.36 -13.55 -56.64
CA LEU A 327 9.28 -12.47 -56.23
C LEU A 327 10.74 -12.95 -56.19
N ALA A 328 10.99 -14.14 -55.64
CA ALA A 328 12.31 -14.77 -55.63
C ALA A 328 12.87 -14.97 -57.03
N GLY A 329 12.05 -15.51 -57.93
CA GLY A 329 12.43 -15.71 -59.36
C GLY A 329 12.82 -14.39 -60.03
N SER A 330 12.11 -13.29 -59.80
CA SER A 330 12.47 -11.97 -60.36
C SER A 330 13.79 -11.42 -59.83
N LYS A 331 14.23 -11.88 -58.63
CA LYS A 331 15.56 -11.51 -58.03
C LYS A 331 16.66 -12.52 -58.33
N GLY A 332 16.41 -13.57 -59.12
CA GLY A 332 17.36 -14.63 -59.41
C GLY A 332 17.70 -15.51 -58.18
N LEU A 333 16.72 -15.70 -57.26
CA LEU A 333 16.86 -16.55 -56.10
C LEU A 333 16.10 -17.88 -56.34
N ALA A 334 16.62 -18.97 -55.81
CA ALA A 334 15.91 -20.23 -55.73
C ALA A 334 14.97 -20.19 -54.53
N PHE A 335 13.68 -20.52 -54.71
CA PHE A 335 12.69 -20.62 -53.62
C PHE A 335 12.12 -22.02 -53.58
N SER A 336 12.00 -22.58 -52.36
CA SER A 336 11.34 -23.86 -52.16
C SER A 336 10.42 -23.81 -50.93
N SER A 337 9.27 -24.46 -50.99
CA SER A 337 8.35 -24.59 -49.89
C SER A 337 8.09 -26.09 -49.60
N GLN A 338 8.14 -26.43 -48.31
CA GLN A 338 7.84 -27.75 -47.76
C GLN A 338 6.77 -27.59 -46.70
N ILE A 339 5.54 -27.52 -47.12
CA ILE A 339 4.37 -27.31 -46.25
C ILE A 339 3.57 -28.62 -46.34
N GLY A 340 3.33 -29.27 -45.21
CA GLY A 340 2.56 -30.49 -45.12
C GLY A 340 1.08 -30.25 -45.51
N ASP A 341 0.40 -31.32 -45.91
CA ASP A 341 -1.05 -31.23 -46.22
C ASP A 341 -1.95 -31.24 -44.99
N THR A 342 -1.40 -31.53 -43.83
CA THR A 342 -2.17 -31.53 -42.55
C THR A 342 -2.47 -30.10 -42.11
N PRO A 343 -3.75 -29.73 -41.89
CA PRO A 343 -4.12 -28.40 -41.44
C PRO A 343 -3.48 -28.04 -40.11
N LEU A 344 -2.82 -26.91 -40.05
CA LEU A 344 -2.25 -26.33 -38.82
C LEU A 344 -3.23 -25.30 -38.28
N LEU A 345 -4.21 -25.76 -37.48
CA LEU A 345 -5.21 -24.89 -36.91
C LEU A 345 -4.62 -24.08 -35.77
N VAL A 346 -4.65 -22.76 -35.92
CA VAL A 346 -4.21 -21.81 -34.92
C VAL A 346 -5.31 -20.81 -34.57
N LYS A 347 -5.32 -20.27 -33.38
CA LYS A 347 -6.23 -19.17 -33.01
C LYS A 347 -5.48 -17.85 -33.23
N GLY A 348 -5.90 -17.10 -34.25
CA GLY A 348 -5.18 -15.86 -34.58
C GLY A 348 -5.98 -14.93 -35.50
N ASP A 349 -5.38 -13.75 -35.71
CA ASP A 349 -5.81 -12.78 -36.71
C ASP A 349 -5.09 -13.03 -38.03
N SER A 350 -5.84 -13.35 -39.07
CA SER A 350 -5.28 -13.72 -40.37
C SER A 350 -4.41 -12.62 -40.97
N ALA A 351 -4.84 -11.35 -40.90
CA ALA A 351 -4.10 -10.23 -41.48
C ALA A 351 -2.80 -9.98 -40.73
N ALA A 352 -2.82 -10.12 -39.42
CA ALA A 352 -1.63 -9.99 -38.59
C ALA A 352 -0.61 -11.11 -38.87
N LEU A 353 -1.09 -12.38 -38.93
CA LEU A 353 -0.23 -13.52 -39.24
C LEU A 353 0.35 -13.45 -40.67
N ASP A 354 -0.43 -13.01 -41.65
CA ASP A 354 0.06 -12.72 -42.99
C ASP A 354 1.19 -11.65 -42.94
N SER A 355 0.97 -10.56 -42.20
CA SER A 355 1.99 -9.50 -42.04
C SER A 355 3.26 -10.01 -41.39
N LEU A 356 3.16 -10.91 -40.38
CA LEU A 356 4.32 -11.57 -39.76
C LEU A 356 5.12 -12.38 -40.77
N LEU A 357 4.44 -13.23 -41.56
CA LEU A 357 5.08 -14.06 -42.58
C LEU A 357 5.77 -13.20 -43.65
N HIS A 358 5.07 -12.17 -44.14
CA HIS A 358 5.65 -11.23 -45.11
C HIS A 358 6.88 -10.54 -44.57
N ALA A 359 6.86 -10.04 -43.34
CA ALA A 359 8.04 -9.35 -42.77
C ALA A 359 9.30 -10.23 -42.71
N VAL A 360 9.15 -11.51 -42.38
CA VAL A 360 10.30 -12.44 -42.30
C VAL A 360 10.75 -12.89 -43.70
N LEU A 361 9.80 -13.21 -44.58
CA LEU A 361 10.11 -13.62 -45.96
C LEU A 361 10.74 -12.48 -46.80
N GLU A 362 10.22 -11.25 -46.63
CA GLU A 362 10.82 -10.07 -47.27
C GLU A 362 12.26 -9.88 -46.83
N ASN A 363 12.56 -10.03 -45.53
CA ASN A 363 13.92 -9.97 -45.05
C ASN A 363 14.80 -11.06 -45.66
N ALA A 364 14.31 -12.30 -45.74
CA ALA A 364 15.06 -13.39 -46.40
C ALA A 364 15.38 -13.07 -47.84
N LEU A 365 14.40 -12.63 -48.65
CA LEU A 365 14.65 -12.25 -50.08
C LEU A 365 15.50 -10.99 -50.24
N LYS A 366 15.48 -10.09 -49.25
CA LYS A 366 16.20 -8.82 -49.29
C LYS A 366 17.69 -8.98 -49.01
N TYR A 367 18.03 -9.86 -48.09
CA TYR A 367 19.39 -10.05 -47.63
C TYR A 367 20.08 -11.26 -48.27
N THR A 368 19.39 -11.99 -49.14
CA THR A 368 20.01 -13.07 -49.94
C THR A 368 20.49 -12.53 -51.28
N PRO A 369 21.77 -12.65 -51.61
CA PRO A 369 22.29 -12.25 -52.91
C PRO A 369 21.76 -13.17 -54.04
N SER A 370 21.75 -12.65 -55.28
CA SER A 370 21.35 -13.43 -56.48
C SER A 370 22.16 -14.73 -56.58
N GLY A 371 21.50 -15.82 -56.92
CA GLY A 371 22.08 -17.18 -56.91
C GLY A 371 21.93 -17.92 -55.59
N GLY A 372 21.48 -17.24 -54.50
CA GLY A 372 21.14 -17.88 -53.23
C GLY A 372 19.78 -18.57 -53.22
N PHE A 373 19.46 -19.16 -52.08
CA PHE A 373 18.13 -19.78 -51.92
C PHE A 373 17.41 -19.33 -50.63
N VAL A 374 16.08 -19.40 -50.71
CA VAL A 374 15.18 -19.23 -49.53
C VAL A 374 14.29 -20.44 -49.46
N ARG A 375 14.14 -21.03 -48.26
CA ARG A 375 13.33 -22.18 -48.00
C ARG A 375 12.31 -21.91 -46.91
N LEU A 376 11.03 -22.21 -47.18
CA LEU A 376 9.93 -22.15 -46.20
C LEU A 376 9.52 -23.59 -45.85
N ARG A 377 9.56 -23.92 -44.56
CA ARG A 377 9.04 -25.20 -44.03
C ARG A 377 7.97 -24.93 -42.99
N ALA A 378 6.99 -25.80 -42.94
CA ALA A 378 6.01 -25.76 -41.87
C ALA A 378 5.63 -27.16 -41.43
N ALA A 379 5.61 -27.41 -40.13
CA ALA A 379 5.25 -28.69 -39.54
C ALA A 379 4.67 -28.51 -38.14
N GLN A 380 3.90 -29.49 -37.71
CA GLN A 380 3.47 -29.59 -36.32
C GLN A 380 4.62 -30.16 -35.47
N ASN A 381 4.92 -29.52 -34.34
CA ASN A 381 5.89 -30.03 -33.37
C ASN A 381 5.42 -29.75 -31.94
N MET A 382 5.30 -30.81 -31.11
CA MET A 382 4.94 -30.73 -29.68
C MET A 382 3.73 -29.84 -29.36
N GLY A 383 2.66 -29.94 -30.15
CA GLY A 383 1.44 -29.14 -29.97
C GLY A 383 1.50 -27.70 -30.50
N ASN A 384 2.57 -27.36 -31.24
CA ASN A 384 2.74 -26.07 -31.89
C ASN A 384 2.82 -26.24 -33.40
N ALA A 385 2.39 -25.21 -34.13
CA ALA A 385 2.72 -24.98 -35.52
C ALA A 385 4.09 -24.30 -35.58
N VAL A 386 5.08 -24.93 -36.18
CA VAL A 386 6.42 -24.38 -36.37
C VAL A 386 6.62 -24.06 -37.84
N THR A 387 6.88 -22.78 -38.14
CA THR A 387 7.22 -22.31 -39.49
C THR A 387 8.67 -21.87 -39.48
N GLU A 388 9.48 -22.50 -40.33
CA GLU A 388 10.90 -22.16 -40.51
C GLU A 388 11.11 -21.46 -41.85
N ILE A 389 11.84 -20.34 -41.83
CA ILE A 389 12.29 -19.60 -43.01
C ILE A 389 13.81 -19.57 -42.96
N GLU A 390 14.42 -20.32 -43.88
CA GLU A 390 15.86 -20.44 -44.02
C GLU A 390 16.33 -19.66 -45.26
N ASP A 391 17.40 -18.88 -45.13
CA ASP A 391 18.02 -18.13 -46.20
C ASP A 391 19.55 -18.39 -46.27
N THR A 392 20.14 -18.24 -47.41
CA THR A 392 21.60 -18.25 -47.62
C THR A 392 22.16 -16.85 -47.82
N GLY A 393 21.59 -15.91 -47.11
CA GLY A 393 21.97 -14.50 -47.18
C GLY A 393 23.28 -14.18 -46.45
N ILE A 394 23.49 -12.89 -46.25
CA ILE A 394 24.69 -12.37 -45.58
C ILE A 394 24.82 -12.82 -44.12
N GLY A 395 23.76 -13.36 -43.52
CA GLY A 395 23.72 -13.71 -42.10
C GLY A 395 23.80 -12.52 -41.16
N ILE A 396 23.76 -12.80 -39.87
CA ILE A 396 23.71 -11.81 -38.77
C ILE A 396 24.89 -12.04 -37.85
N ALA A 397 25.59 -10.99 -37.47
CA ALA A 397 26.68 -11.08 -36.50
C ALA A 397 26.15 -11.44 -35.11
N ALA A 398 26.88 -12.26 -34.36
CA ALA A 398 26.45 -12.72 -33.02
C ALA A 398 26.14 -11.57 -32.04
N GLY A 399 26.85 -10.45 -32.14
CA GLY A 399 26.61 -9.25 -31.34
C GLY A 399 25.31 -8.52 -31.65
N ASP A 400 24.74 -8.72 -32.84
CA ASP A 400 23.52 -8.06 -33.30
C ASP A 400 22.28 -8.91 -33.07
N LEU A 401 22.41 -10.23 -32.94
CA LEU A 401 21.28 -11.17 -32.73
C LEU A 401 20.32 -10.75 -31.61
N PRO A 402 20.76 -10.28 -30.43
CA PRO A 402 19.84 -9.86 -29.36
C PRO A 402 19.00 -8.63 -29.73
N ARG A 403 19.44 -7.85 -30.72
CA ARG A 403 18.92 -6.54 -31.09
C ARG A 403 18.10 -6.50 -32.37
N ILE A 404 18.12 -7.53 -33.18
CA ILE A 404 17.43 -7.53 -34.50
C ILE A 404 15.94 -7.33 -34.42
N PHE A 405 15.35 -7.60 -33.27
CA PHE A 405 13.92 -7.37 -32.98
C PHE A 405 13.66 -6.00 -32.35
N ASP A 406 14.71 -5.20 -32.08
CA ASP A 406 14.54 -3.83 -31.61
C ASP A 406 14.00 -2.95 -32.74
N ARG A 407 13.13 -2.01 -32.41
CA ARG A 407 12.55 -1.07 -33.39
C ARG A 407 13.63 -0.20 -34.00
N PHE A 408 13.59 0.01 -35.31
CA PHE A 408 14.56 0.79 -36.08
C PHE A 408 15.99 0.23 -36.04
N PHE A 409 16.18 -0.98 -35.54
CA PHE A 409 17.50 -1.61 -35.53
C PHE A 409 17.89 -2.09 -36.92
N ARG A 410 19.15 -1.82 -37.32
CA ARG A 410 19.77 -2.25 -38.58
C ARG A 410 21.23 -2.62 -38.31
N ALA A 411 21.63 -3.83 -38.67
CA ALA A 411 22.89 -4.45 -38.29
C ALA A 411 24.15 -3.77 -38.90
N ASP A 412 24.08 -2.92 -39.89
CA ASP A 412 25.23 -2.24 -40.42
C ASP A 412 24.82 -0.94 -41.14
N GLN A 413 25.09 0.22 -40.52
CA GLN A 413 24.68 1.53 -41.05
C GLN A 413 25.34 1.87 -42.40
N ALA A 414 26.51 1.32 -42.69
CA ALA A 414 27.22 1.56 -43.93
C ALA A 414 26.63 0.76 -45.13
N ARG A 415 26.32 -0.53 -44.92
CA ARG A 415 25.64 -1.39 -45.92
C ARG A 415 24.17 -1.13 -46.04
N SER A 416 23.55 -0.62 -44.96
CA SER A 416 22.12 -0.39 -44.89
C SER A 416 21.61 0.77 -45.73
N ARG A 417 22.51 1.64 -46.26
CA ARG A 417 22.13 2.72 -47.19
C ARG A 417 21.76 2.20 -48.59
N GLU A 418 22.25 1.03 -48.97
CA GLU A 418 21.98 0.41 -50.27
C GLU A 418 20.69 -0.43 -50.27
N VAL A 419 20.23 -0.85 -49.08
CA VAL A 419 19.08 -1.73 -48.97
C VAL A 419 17.93 -0.99 -48.23
N PRO A 420 16.84 -0.60 -48.94
CA PRO A 420 15.73 0.18 -48.33
C PRO A 420 15.03 -0.57 -47.21
N GLY A 421 14.56 0.17 -46.18
CA GLY A 421 13.72 -0.35 -45.08
C GLY A 421 13.99 0.30 -43.75
N ALA A 422 12.91 0.52 -42.96
CA ALA A 422 12.92 1.27 -41.73
C ALA A 422 13.35 0.45 -40.49
N GLY A 423 13.66 -0.84 -40.58
CA GLY A 423 13.99 -1.67 -39.42
C GLY A 423 12.83 -1.96 -38.49
N LEU A 424 11.59 -1.92 -38.98
CA LEU A 424 10.38 -2.16 -38.19
C LEU A 424 9.80 -3.56 -38.39
N GLY A 425 10.05 -4.24 -39.51
CA GLY A 425 9.42 -5.50 -39.89
C GLY A 425 9.61 -6.61 -38.84
N LEU A 426 10.84 -6.87 -38.39
CA LEU A 426 11.10 -7.90 -37.39
C LEU A 426 10.53 -7.57 -36.00
N SER A 427 10.49 -6.30 -35.62
CA SER A 427 9.88 -5.89 -34.35
C SER A 427 8.36 -6.08 -34.37
N ILE A 428 7.72 -5.84 -35.53
CA ILE A 428 6.28 -6.13 -35.74
C ILE A 428 6.05 -7.64 -35.74
N ALA A 429 6.88 -8.40 -36.45
CA ALA A 429 6.79 -9.85 -36.49
C ALA A 429 6.85 -10.47 -35.09
N ARG A 430 7.82 -10.02 -34.26
CA ARG A 430 7.92 -10.46 -32.89
C ARG A 430 6.68 -10.12 -32.05
N TRP A 431 6.20 -8.88 -32.14
CA TRP A 431 4.98 -8.47 -31.44
C TRP A 431 3.76 -9.28 -31.84
N ILE A 432 3.59 -9.57 -33.15
CA ILE A 432 2.48 -10.40 -33.62
C ILE A 432 2.62 -11.81 -33.05
N ALA A 433 3.78 -12.43 -33.12
CA ALA A 433 4.00 -13.77 -32.56
C ALA A 433 3.69 -13.83 -31.05
N GLU A 434 4.19 -12.89 -30.26
CA GLU A 434 3.95 -12.79 -28.82
C GLU A 434 2.47 -12.56 -28.48
N THR A 435 1.77 -11.73 -29.27
CA THR A 435 0.34 -11.48 -29.08
C THR A 435 -0.53 -12.71 -29.40
N HIS A 436 -0.03 -13.61 -30.24
CA HIS A 436 -0.63 -14.91 -30.55
C HIS A 436 -0.16 -16.03 -29.59
N ASN A 437 0.41 -15.68 -28.44
CA ASN A 437 0.98 -16.62 -27.46
C ASN A 437 2.08 -17.51 -28.04
N GLY A 438 2.70 -17.07 -29.12
CA GLY A 438 3.81 -17.72 -29.77
C GLY A 438 5.13 -17.00 -29.50
N ARG A 439 6.14 -17.35 -30.28
CA ARG A 439 7.45 -16.71 -30.26
C ARG A 439 8.13 -16.81 -31.61
N ILE A 440 9.12 -15.95 -31.84
CA ILE A 440 10.00 -16.00 -32.99
C ILE A 440 11.44 -16.21 -32.49
N GLU A 441 12.12 -17.17 -33.07
CA GLU A 441 13.51 -17.54 -32.76
C GLU A 441 14.36 -17.33 -34.01
N VAL A 442 15.67 -17.09 -33.82
CA VAL A 442 16.61 -16.89 -34.91
C VAL A 442 17.92 -17.61 -34.64
N GLU A 443 18.41 -18.33 -35.60
CA GLU A 443 19.75 -18.87 -35.66
C GLU A 443 20.42 -18.29 -36.91
N SER A 444 21.61 -17.68 -36.76
CA SER A 444 22.29 -17.07 -37.88
C SER A 444 23.81 -17.03 -37.65
N GLN A 445 24.56 -17.13 -38.74
CA GLN A 445 25.99 -16.95 -38.72
C GLN A 445 26.37 -16.03 -39.90
N LEU A 446 27.22 -15.03 -39.63
CA LEU A 446 27.65 -14.08 -40.63
C LEU A 446 28.31 -14.81 -41.81
N GLY A 447 27.82 -14.58 -43.03
CA GLY A 447 28.30 -15.22 -44.29
C GLY A 447 27.68 -16.58 -44.59
N ALA A 448 26.86 -17.16 -43.71
CA ALA A 448 26.22 -18.48 -43.88
C ALA A 448 24.68 -18.44 -44.03
N GLY A 449 24.05 -17.27 -43.74
CA GLY A 449 22.62 -17.10 -43.82
C GLY A 449 21.93 -17.15 -42.45
N SER A 450 20.58 -17.25 -42.46
CA SER A 450 19.78 -17.22 -41.24
C SER A 450 18.64 -18.25 -41.33
N VAL A 451 18.22 -18.71 -40.14
CA VAL A 451 16.98 -19.53 -39.95
C VAL A 451 16.12 -18.82 -38.93
N PHE A 452 14.95 -18.37 -39.36
CA PHE A 452 13.91 -17.83 -38.49
C PHE A 452 12.88 -18.90 -38.23
N ARG A 453 12.54 -19.15 -36.95
CA ARG A 453 11.48 -20.07 -36.51
C ARG A 453 10.35 -19.31 -35.86
N ILE A 454 9.18 -19.41 -36.42
CA ILE A 454 7.93 -18.87 -35.86
C ILE A 454 7.19 -20.04 -35.22
N VAL A 455 6.94 -19.96 -33.92
CA VAL A 455 6.30 -21.01 -33.14
C VAL A 455 4.96 -20.47 -32.63
N LEU A 456 3.85 -21.04 -33.07
CA LEU A 456 2.50 -20.66 -32.67
C LEU A 456 1.79 -21.87 -32.03
N PRO A 457 1.03 -21.69 -30.94
CA PRO A 457 0.28 -22.78 -30.34
C PRO A 457 -0.86 -23.24 -31.27
N LEU A 458 -0.99 -24.55 -31.45
CA LEU A 458 -2.13 -25.11 -32.18
C LEU A 458 -3.41 -24.92 -31.36
N SER A 459 -4.51 -24.66 -32.05
CA SER A 459 -5.83 -24.68 -31.45
C SER A 459 -6.11 -26.10 -30.96
N THR A 460 -6.34 -26.28 -29.66
CA THR A 460 -6.79 -27.57 -29.12
C THR A 460 -8.25 -27.77 -29.49
N THR A 461 -8.50 -28.31 -30.70
CA THR A 461 -9.83 -28.78 -31.05
C THR A 461 -10.16 -29.98 -30.17
N THR A 462 -10.93 -29.80 -29.13
CA THR A 462 -11.59 -30.91 -28.45
C THR A 462 -12.58 -31.49 -29.50
N THR A 463 -12.11 -32.51 -30.18
CA THR A 463 -12.98 -33.31 -31.08
C THR A 463 -14.06 -33.94 -30.21
N THR A 464 -15.18 -33.25 -30.04
CA THR A 464 -16.43 -33.85 -29.62
C THR A 464 -16.90 -34.67 -30.82
N ALA A 465 -16.45 -35.93 -30.85
CA ALA A 465 -17.05 -36.92 -31.74
C ALA A 465 -18.55 -36.97 -31.43
N ARG A 466 -19.34 -36.30 -32.27
CA ARG A 466 -20.78 -36.55 -32.34
C ARG A 466 -20.94 -37.99 -32.81
N THR A 467 -21.01 -38.93 -31.90
CA THR A 467 -21.56 -40.25 -32.11
C THR A 467 -23.04 -40.04 -32.39
N ASN A 468 -23.40 -39.93 -33.66
CA ASN A 468 -24.77 -40.09 -34.08
C ASN A 468 -25.19 -41.53 -33.81
N ALA A 469 -25.70 -41.79 -32.63
CA ALA A 469 -26.50 -42.98 -32.36
C ALA A 469 -27.85 -42.72 -33.03
N VAL A 470 -28.00 -43.29 -34.20
CA VAL A 470 -29.29 -43.50 -34.85
C VAL A 470 -30.11 -44.41 -33.94
N ALA A 471 -31.00 -43.86 -33.14
CA ALA A 471 -32.07 -44.60 -32.49
C ALA A 471 -33.24 -44.70 -33.46
N GLN A 472 -33.46 -45.89 -34.01
CA GLN A 472 -34.72 -46.24 -34.67
C GLN A 472 -35.88 -46.17 -33.68
N PRO A 473 -37.05 -45.71 -34.06
CA PRO A 473 -38.27 -45.83 -33.26
C PRO A 473 -38.83 -47.26 -33.42
N LEU A 474 -39.00 -47.93 -32.34
CA LEU A 474 -39.86 -49.11 -32.24
C LEU A 474 -41.30 -48.67 -32.01
N ASP A 475 -42.11 -48.92 -33.01
CA ASP A 475 -43.59 -48.97 -32.91
C ASP A 475 -44.01 -50.03 -31.90
N SER A 476 -44.90 -49.68 -30.98
CA SER A 476 -45.87 -50.66 -30.47
C SER A 476 -47.18 -49.95 -30.11
N GLU A 477 -48.14 -50.19 -30.88
CA GLU A 477 -49.56 -50.11 -30.53
C GLU A 477 -49.87 -50.92 -29.28
N ALA A 478 -50.78 -50.44 -28.48
CA ALA A 478 -51.95 -51.17 -27.98
C ALA A 478 -52.62 -50.39 -26.88
N THR A 479 -53.75 -49.75 -27.17
CA THR A 479 -55.15 -50.13 -26.83
C THR A 479 -55.51 -50.13 -25.32
N LEU A 480 -56.65 -49.40 -25.09
CA LEU A 480 -57.75 -49.65 -24.13
C LEU A 480 -57.48 -49.31 -22.59
N SER A 481 -58.08 -48.33 -22.06
CA SER A 481 -59.46 -48.16 -21.52
C SER A 481 -59.65 -46.74 -21.00
#